data_4e84e20272e1612c051df06934d4bd04
#
_entry.id   4e84e20272e1612c051df06934d4bd04
#
_cell.length_a   1.000
_cell.length_b   1.000
_cell.length_c   1.000
_cell.angle_alpha   90.00
_cell.angle_beta   90.00
_cell.angle_gamma   90.00
#
_symmetry.space_group_name_H-M   'P 1'
#
loop_
_entity.id
_entity.type
_entity.pdbx_description
1 polymer ?
#
loop_
_entity_poly.entity_id
_entity_poly.type
_entity_poly.pdbx_seq_one_letter_code
_entity_poly.pdbx_strand_id
1 'polypeptide(L)'
;SQFEKIPLSDTRKADFIRNQIEALEMQMDSLDDNDSRLTVKQLEAKKKNLEAKLKNLLDSPKRDNVVTFEELGADSLMVDEAHNFKNLMTVTKMHNVAGVSTTESQKASDLLMKCQYLDEITGARGVTFATGTPISNSMTELYTMQRYLQQHTLERNGLASFDSWAATFGETVTAIELAPEGTGYRTKTRFARFFNLPELMAMFKQCADIQTADMLKLPVPALVGGKPTNIRLKPSETQKQMVAELGERADKIRNREVKPYVDNMLKITNDGRKLALDQRLIDPDLPDDPDSKVNICVGKVFEIWEQTKAQRSAQLVFCDLSTPKAGVFNVYDDMKAKLIERGIPEAEIAYIHEANTDARKTELFGKVRSGAVRVLMGSTAKMGAGTNVQKRLLALHHLDVPWRPSDIEQREGRILRQGNENKEVYVFRYVTEGTFDAYSWQLIENKQKFIGQIMTSKSPARSCDDMDEAALSYAEVKALAAGNPLIKEKMDLDIQLTRLKTLKAAHDSQIYDLENKIAVGFPQEIQRCKELVVNLTADAATVQAHTHKDAEGKDIFSMQLMEKTYTEKEPAGKALLGLLGVALDTEKPVPIGNYKGLALQVSHAVFGNVFSVKL
;
A
#
# COMPACT_ATOMS: atom_id res chain seq x y z
N SER A 1 11.90 -2.56 -14.52
CA SER A 1 11.51 -3.61 -15.50
C SER A 1 11.94 -3.20 -16.90
N GLN A 2 11.86 -4.12 -17.90
CA GLN A 2 12.13 -3.75 -19.30
C GLN A 2 11.05 -2.79 -19.84
N PHE A 3 9.83 -2.92 -19.34
CA PHE A 3 8.71 -2.05 -19.72
C PHE A 3 8.93 -0.57 -19.32
N GLU A 4 9.59 -0.31 -18.19
CA GLU A 4 9.99 1.06 -17.79
C GLU A 4 11.00 1.70 -18.72
N LYS A 5 11.74 0.90 -19.52
CA LYS A 5 12.71 1.41 -20.50
C LYS A 5 12.06 1.97 -21.76
N ILE A 6 10.76 1.74 -21.98
CA ILE A 6 9.97 2.39 -23.02
C ILE A 6 9.46 3.69 -22.42
N PRO A 7 10.07 4.85 -22.73
CA PRO A 7 9.70 6.10 -22.08
C PRO A 7 8.39 6.65 -22.65
N LEU A 8 7.70 7.44 -21.85
CA LEU A 8 6.71 8.39 -22.36
C LEU A 8 7.43 9.66 -22.85
N SER A 9 6.76 10.44 -23.68
CA SER A 9 7.26 11.75 -24.12
C SER A 9 7.53 12.66 -22.91
N ASP A 10 8.53 13.53 -23.01
CA ASP A 10 8.88 14.43 -21.92
C ASP A 10 7.78 15.45 -21.63
N THR A 11 6.97 15.79 -22.63
CA THR A 11 5.77 16.62 -22.46
C THR A 11 4.78 15.95 -21.51
N ARG A 12 4.44 14.67 -21.73
CA ARG A 12 3.50 13.94 -20.86
C ARG A 12 4.04 13.76 -19.43
N LYS A 13 5.33 13.45 -19.30
CA LYS A 13 5.95 13.38 -17.97
C LYS A 13 5.89 14.74 -17.25
N ALA A 14 6.11 15.82 -17.97
CA ALA A 14 6.01 17.17 -17.41
C ALA A 14 4.59 17.49 -16.96
N ASP A 15 3.59 17.17 -17.78
CA ASP A 15 2.17 17.39 -17.44
C ASP A 15 1.74 16.55 -16.23
N PHE A 16 2.17 15.31 -16.18
CA PHE A 16 1.92 14.44 -15.01
C PHE A 16 2.52 15.03 -13.71
N ILE A 17 3.75 15.55 -13.77
CA ILE A 17 4.39 16.19 -12.62
C ILE A 17 3.66 17.49 -12.24
N ARG A 18 3.22 18.29 -13.23
CA ARG A 18 2.41 19.50 -12.97
C ARG A 18 1.10 19.17 -12.24
N ASN A 19 0.36 18.18 -12.73
CA ASN A 19 -0.88 17.73 -12.10
C ASN A 19 -0.65 17.25 -10.65
N GLN A 20 0.49 16.60 -10.37
CA GLN A 20 0.86 16.25 -9.00
C GLN A 20 1.17 17.47 -8.12
N ILE A 21 1.82 18.49 -8.68
CA ILE A 21 2.10 19.74 -7.97
C ILE A 21 0.79 20.47 -7.66
N GLU A 22 -0.12 20.60 -8.63
CA GLU A 22 -1.44 21.20 -8.44
C GLU A 22 -2.27 20.47 -7.37
N ALA A 23 -2.25 19.14 -7.38
CA ALA A 23 -2.94 18.35 -6.35
C ALA A 23 -2.36 18.59 -4.94
N LEU A 24 -1.03 18.78 -4.83
CA LEU A 24 -0.39 19.17 -3.57
C LEU A 24 -0.76 20.59 -3.14
N GLU A 25 -0.82 21.54 -4.08
CA GLU A 25 -1.23 22.93 -3.82
C GLU A 25 -2.67 22.98 -3.31
N MET A 26 -3.60 22.33 -3.98
CA MET A 26 -5.00 22.22 -3.53
C MET A 26 -5.10 21.62 -2.12
N GLN A 27 -4.28 20.63 -1.81
CA GLN A 27 -4.23 20.07 -0.46
C GLN A 27 -3.66 21.06 0.57
N MET A 28 -2.61 21.79 0.20
CA MET A 28 -2.02 22.81 1.07
C MET A 28 -3.02 23.96 1.33
N ASP A 29 -3.76 24.39 0.32
CA ASP A 29 -4.79 25.43 0.45
C ASP A 29 -6.00 24.99 1.29
N SER A 30 -6.23 23.68 1.40
CA SER A 30 -7.30 23.09 2.22
C SER A 30 -6.88 22.76 3.64
N LEU A 31 -5.65 23.14 4.06
CA LEU A 31 -5.19 22.98 5.44
C LEU A 31 -5.79 24.05 6.35
N ASP A 32 -6.34 23.61 7.48
CA ASP A 32 -6.83 24.51 8.53
C ASP A 32 -5.69 24.91 9.48
N ASP A 33 -5.86 26.03 10.20
CA ASP A 33 -4.90 26.52 11.21
C ASP A 33 -4.57 25.50 12.33
N ASN A 34 -5.40 24.46 12.47
CA ASN A 34 -5.23 23.36 13.41
C ASN A 34 -4.39 22.20 12.87
N ASP A 35 -4.06 22.19 11.57
CA ASP A 35 -3.24 21.16 10.98
C ASP A 35 -1.77 21.27 11.46
N SER A 36 -1.16 20.11 11.70
CA SER A 36 0.18 20.13 12.30
C SER A 36 1.21 20.81 11.39
N ARG A 37 2.06 21.67 11.94
CA ARG A 37 3.19 22.30 11.21
C ARG A 37 4.10 21.27 10.51
N LEU A 38 4.12 20.03 10.99
CA LEU A 38 4.83 18.92 10.37
C LEU A 38 4.21 18.52 9.02
N THR A 39 2.86 18.56 8.91
CA THR A 39 2.12 18.27 7.68
C THR A 39 2.49 19.24 6.59
N VAL A 40 2.42 20.53 6.89
CA VAL A 40 2.75 21.62 5.96
C VAL A 40 4.18 21.46 5.44
N LYS A 41 5.16 21.30 6.33
CA LYS A 41 6.57 21.12 5.94
C LYS A 41 6.82 19.90 5.05
N GLN A 42 6.08 18.82 5.26
CA GLN A 42 6.25 17.61 4.44
C GLN A 42 5.62 17.76 3.06
N LEU A 43 4.47 18.41 2.95
CA LEU A 43 3.84 18.72 1.67
C LEU A 43 4.70 19.70 0.86
N GLU A 44 5.22 20.76 1.51
CA GLU A 44 6.18 21.70 0.92
C GLU A 44 7.45 21.00 0.40
N ALA A 45 8.02 20.09 1.20
CA ALA A 45 9.20 19.32 0.79
C ALA A 45 8.91 18.43 -0.41
N LYS A 46 7.73 17.79 -0.46
CA LYS A 46 7.29 16.99 -1.62
C LYS A 46 7.09 17.86 -2.85
N LYS A 47 6.42 19.00 -2.73
CA LYS A 47 6.24 19.97 -3.81
C LYS A 47 7.58 20.40 -4.36
N LYS A 48 8.52 20.83 -3.52
CA LYS A 48 9.87 21.24 -3.92
C LYS A 48 10.64 20.14 -4.66
N ASN A 49 10.48 18.88 -4.24
CA ASN A 49 11.08 17.74 -4.93
C ASN A 49 10.48 17.52 -6.32
N LEU A 50 9.16 17.68 -6.48
CA LEU A 50 8.49 17.57 -7.78
C LEU A 50 8.86 18.73 -8.70
N GLU A 51 8.95 19.95 -8.21
CA GLU A 51 9.42 21.13 -8.95
C GLU A 51 10.87 20.93 -9.46
N ALA A 52 11.74 20.39 -8.60
CA ALA A 52 13.12 20.06 -8.99
C ALA A 52 13.14 18.95 -10.06
N LYS A 53 12.29 17.91 -9.93
CA LYS A 53 12.12 16.87 -10.96
C LYS A 53 11.66 17.47 -12.30
N LEU A 54 10.65 18.36 -12.27
CA LEU A 54 10.11 19.03 -13.45
C LEU A 54 11.20 19.88 -14.13
N LYS A 55 11.92 20.66 -13.35
CA LYS A 55 13.03 21.48 -13.86
C LYS A 55 14.11 20.62 -14.53
N ASN A 56 14.56 19.56 -13.85
CA ASN A 56 15.56 18.64 -14.40
C ASN A 56 15.08 17.96 -15.70
N LEU A 57 13.79 17.64 -15.80
CA LEU A 57 13.21 17.07 -17.01
C LEU A 57 13.22 18.07 -18.17
N LEU A 58 12.87 19.32 -17.91
CA LEU A 58 12.83 20.39 -18.92
C LEU A 58 14.22 20.87 -19.36
N ASP A 59 15.19 20.85 -18.44
CA ASP A 59 16.58 21.25 -18.69
C ASP A 59 17.42 20.12 -19.32
N SER A 60 16.91 18.89 -19.35
CA SER A 60 17.63 17.74 -19.92
C SER A 60 17.67 17.85 -21.45
N PRO A 61 18.87 17.66 -22.10
CA PRO A 61 18.94 17.63 -23.55
C PRO A 61 18.04 16.50 -24.08
N LYS A 62 17.26 16.81 -25.13
CA LYS A 62 16.40 15.81 -25.79
C LYS A 62 17.27 14.62 -26.19
N ARG A 63 16.90 13.43 -25.69
CA ARG A 63 17.52 12.18 -26.13
C ARG A 63 16.92 11.81 -27.48
N ASP A 64 17.65 12.11 -28.53
CA ASP A 64 17.28 11.72 -29.88
C ASP A 64 17.29 10.20 -30.01
N ASN A 65 16.26 9.65 -30.68
CA ASN A 65 16.11 8.25 -31.13
C ASN A 65 15.68 7.19 -30.11
N VAL A 66 14.92 7.51 -29.09
CA VAL A 66 14.21 6.47 -28.32
C VAL A 66 12.74 6.51 -28.68
N VAL A 67 12.21 5.41 -29.24
CA VAL A 67 10.76 5.26 -29.51
C VAL A 67 10.00 5.40 -28.19
N THR A 68 9.07 6.33 -28.15
CA THR A 68 8.21 6.55 -26.99
C THR A 68 7.04 5.58 -26.98
N PHE A 69 6.36 5.46 -25.83
CA PHE A 69 5.20 4.57 -25.69
C PHE A 69 4.05 5.01 -26.62
N GLU A 70 3.89 6.31 -26.82
CA GLU A 70 2.91 6.89 -27.74
C GLU A 70 3.20 6.51 -29.20
N GLU A 71 4.49 6.52 -29.59
CA GLU A 71 4.93 6.17 -30.95
C GLU A 71 4.79 4.68 -31.26
N LEU A 72 4.69 3.81 -30.25
CA LEU A 72 4.39 2.39 -30.45
C LEU A 72 3.00 2.15 -31.05
N GLY A 73 2.08 3.11 -30.94
CA GLY A 73 0.71 2.97 -31.43
C GLY A 73 -0.10 1.93 -30.70
N ALA A 74 0.28 1.58 -29.47
CA ALA A 74 -0.47 0.65 -28.64
C ALA A 74 -1.77 1.31 -28.16
N ASP A 75 -2.88 0.63 -28.34
CA ASP A 75 -4.22 1.02 -27.88
C ASP A 75 -4.75 0.14 -26.74
N SER A 76 -4.03 -0.91 -26.40
CA SER A 76 -4.40 -1.83 -25.33
C SER A 76 -3.18 -2.28 -24.54
N LEU A 77 -3.33 -2.38 -23.22
CA LEU A 77 -2.32 -2.82 -22.27
C LEU A 77 -2.91 -3.85 -21.31
N MET A 78 -2.38 -5.05 -21.34
CA MET A 78 -2.73 -6.12 -20.40
C MET A 78 -1.58 -6.29 -19.38
N VAL A 79 -1.90 -6.15 -18.10
CA VAL A 79 -0.93 -6.23 -17.00
C VAL A 79 -1.25 -7.44 -16.14
N ASP A 80 -0.41 -8.46 -16.24
CA ASP A 80 -0.47 -9.63 -15.35
C ASP A 80 0.23 -9.32 -14.02
N GLU A 81 -0.24 -9.96 -12.94
CA GLU A 81 0.25 -9.73 -11.57
C GLU A 81 0.25 -8.22 -11.19
N ALA A 82 -0.85 -7.54 -11.51
CA ALA A 82 -1.00 -6.09 -11.34
C ALA A 82 -0.80 -5.61 -9.90
N HIS A 83 -0.96 -6.48 -8.90
CA HIS A 83 -0.66 -6.19 -7.49
C HIS A 83 0.81 -5.77 -7.25
N ASN A 84 1.72 -6.04 -8.18
CA ASN A 84 3.11 -5.57 -8.10
C ASN A 84 3.26 -4.05 -8.30
N PHE A 85 2.22 -3.35 -8.74
CA PHE A 85 2.19 -1.91 -9.00
C PHE A 85 1.38 -1.10 -7.97
N LYS A 86 0.97 -1.71 -6.88
CA LYS A 86 0.15 -1.07 -5.84
C LYS A 86 0.87 0.01 -5.00
N ASN A 87 2.20 0.08 -5.04
CA ASN A 87 2.97 1.11 -4.34
C ASN A 87 2.98 2.43 -5.11
N LEU A 88 1.82 2.93 -5.47
CA LEU A 88 1.63 4.23 -6.08
C LEU A 88 1.65 5.30 -4.98
N MET A 89 2.38 6.39 -5.22
CA MET A 89 2.43 7.50 -4.27
C MET A 89 1.02 8.05 -4.03
N THR A 90 0.64 8.12 -2.77
CA THR A 90 -0.61 8.71 -2.33
C THR A 90 -0.33 10.07 -1.70
N VAL A 91 -1.00 11.11 -2.22
CA VAL A 91 -1.00 12.45 -1.63
C VAL A 91 -2.10 12.47 -0.57
N THR A 92 -1.75 12.78 0.69
CA THR A 92 -2.69 12.76 1.81
C THR A 92 -2.22 13.68 2.93
N LYS A 93 -3.15 14.29 3.64
CA LYS A 93 -2.93 15.03 4.90
C LYS A 93 -2.62 14.09 6.07
N MET A 94 -2.93 12.81 5.93
CA MET A 94 -2.76 11.83 6.98
C MET A 94 -1.27 11.48 7.17
N HIS A 95 -0.79 11.63 8.40
CA HIS A 95 0.59 11.33 8.76
C HIS A 95 0.73 9.95 9.37
N ASN A 96 1.80 9.23 8.95
CA ASN A 96 2.20 7.96 9.54
C ASN A 96 1.05 6.94 9.66
N VAL A 97 0.13 6.96 8.69
CA VAL A 97 -0.96 5.99 8.63
C VAL A 97 -0.44 4.71 8.03
N ALA A 98 -0.52 3.62 8.77
CA ALA A 98 -0.16 2.29 8.27
C ALA A 98 -1.07 1.90 7.09
N GLY A 99 -0.49 1.22 6.09
CA GLY A 99 -1.21 0.80 4.90
C GLY A 99 -1.27 1.84 3.78
N VAL A 100 -0.84 3.08 4.02
CA VAL A 100 -0.79 4.15 3.01
C VAL A 100 0.63 4.35 2.51
N SER A 101 0.88 4.08 1.23
CA SER A 101 2.19 4.33 0.63
C SER A 101 2.39 5.82 0.38
N THR A 102 3.34 6.42 1.10
CA THR A 102 3.77 7.81 0.89
C THR A 102 5.04 7.93 0.05
N THR A 103 5.65 6.78 -0.28
CA THR A 103 6.85 6.71 -1.12
C THR A 103 6.49 6.37 -2.56
N GLU A 104 7.16 7.02 -3.50
CA GLU A 104 6.95 6.79 -4.93
C GLU A 104 7.71 5.55 -5.41
N SER A 105 7.01 4.63 -6.07
CA SER A 105 7.63 3.59 -6.86
C SER A 105 7.66 4.01 -8.32
N GLN A 106 8.85 4.20 -8.91
CA GLN A 106 9.01 4.62 -10.29
C GLN A 106 8.22 3.76 -11.28
N LYS A 107 8.23 2.41 -11.08
CA LYS A 107 7.48 1.49 -11.93
C LYS A 107 5.96 1.69 -11.84
N ALA A 108 5.43 2.05 -10.66
CA ALA A 108 4.01 2.27 -10.48
C ALA A 108 3.58 3.60 -11.10
N SER A 109 4.36 4.66 -10.92
CA SER A 109 4.10 5.97 -11.53
C SER A 109 4.24 5.92 -13.06
N ASP A 110 5.23 5.21 -13.60
CA ASP A 110 5.38 4.99 -15.04
C ASP A 110 4.18 4.24 -15.63
N LEU A 111 3.73 3.17 -14.96
CA LEU A 111 2.53 2.45 -15.38
C LEU A 111 1.28 3.33 -15.34
N LEU A 112 1.10 4.15 -14.28
CA LEU A 112 -0.05 5.04 -14.18
C LEU A 112 -0.11 6.03 -15.34
N MET A 113 1.01 6.67 -15.68
CA MET A 113 1.08 7.59 -16.82
C MET A 113 0.70 6.91 -18.15
N LYS A 114 1.15 5.67 -18.36
CA LYS A 114 0.80 4.88 -19.55
C LYS A 114 -0.68 4.49 -19.57
N CYS A 115 -1.23 4.13 -18.40
CA CYS A 115 -2.67 3.86 -18.28
C CYS A 115 -3.50 5.11 -18.58
N GLN A 116 -3.13 6.27 -18.05
CA GLN A 116 -3.82 7.53 -18.32
C GLN A 116 -3.77 7.91 -19.80
N TYR A 117 -2.62 7.72 -20.46
CA TYR A 117 -2.52 7.91 -21.91
C TYR A 117 -3.49 7.02 -22.69
N LEU A 118 -3.54 5.73 -22.34
CA LEU A 118 -4.47 4.79 -22.98
C LEU A 118 -5.93 5.13 -22.71
N ASP A 119 -6.26 5.56 -21.50
CA ASP A 119 -7.62 5.98 -21.14
C ASP A 119 -8.06 7.19 -21.97
N GLU A 120 -7.18 8.16 -22.21
CA GLU A 120 -7.45 9.32 -23.05
C GLU A 120 -7.77 8.92 -24.49
N ILE A 121 -6.96 8.05 -25.12
CA ILE A 121 -7.13 7.69 -26.53
C ILE A 121 -8.21 6.65 -26.78
N THR A 122 -8.58 5.85 -25.76
CA THR A 122 -9.54 4.74 -25.90
C THR A 122 -10.88 4.99 -25.19
N GLY A 123 -11.03 6.09 -24.46
CA GLY A 123 -12.22 6.35 -23.64
C GLY A 123 -12.33 5.38 -22.46
N ALA A 124 -11.22 5.18 -21.74
CA ALA A 124 -11.08 4.31 -20.57
C ALA A 124 -11.36 2.81 -20.85
N ARG A 125 -10.93 2.31 -22.01
CA ARG A 125 -11.12 0.90 -22.43
C ARG A 125 -9.83 0.17 -22.76
N GLY A 126 -8.69 0.86 -22.74
CA GLY A 126 -7.40 0.33 -23.19
C GLY A 126 -6.63 -0.48 -22.14
N VAL A 127 -7.07 -0.53 -20.88
CA VAL A 127 -6.30 -1.13 -19.79
C VAL A 127 -7.02 -2.31 -19.16
N THR A 128 -6.32 -3.45 -19.09
CA THR A 128 -6.81 -4.66 -18.40
C THR A 128 -5.79 -5.15 -17.40
N PHE A 129 -6.18 -5.24 -16.14
CA PHE A 129 -5.37 -5.80 -15.06
C PHE A 129 -5.81 -7.21 -14.71
N ALA A 130 -4.85 -8.12 -14.57
CA ALA A 130 -5.07 -9.46 -14.04
C ALA A 130 -4.29 -9.63 -12.74
N THR A 131 -4.94 -10.08 -11.69
CA THR A 131 -4.30 -10.39 -10.42
C THR A 131 -5.14 -11.35 -9.58
N GLY A 132 -4.49 -12.28 -8.90
CA GLY A 132 -5.15 -13.13 -7.89
C GLY A 132 -5.37 -12.40 -6.56
N THR A 133 -4.74 -11.24 -6.35
CA THR A 133 -4.72 -10.55 -5.04
C THR A 133 -4.77 -9.03 -5.19
N PRO A 134 -5.92 -8.47 -5.57
CA PRO A 134 -6.08 -7.02 -5.69
C PRO A 134 -5.90 -6.32 -4.34
N ILE A 135 -6.21 -7.01 -3.25
CA ILE A 135 -5.98 -6.60 -1.87
C ILE A 135 -5.10 -7.67 -1.20
N SER A 136 -3.98 -7.28 -0.61
CA SER A 136 -3.08 -8.22 0.07
C SER A 136 -2.73 -7.84 1.50
N ASN A 137 -2.74 -6.56 1.85
CA ASN A 137 -2.42 -6.08 3.20
C ASN A 137 -3.51 -5.17 3.78
N SER A 138 -3.95 -4.18 3.03
CA SER A 138 -4.92 -3.18 3.47
C SER A 138 -5.93 -2.87 2.38
N MET A 139 -7.14 -2.49 2.78
CA MET A 139 -8.18 -2.01 1.86
C MET A 139 -7.78 -0.76 1.08
N THR A 140 -6.81 0.01 1.57
CA THR A 140 -6.26 1.17 0.86
C THR A 140 -5.64 0.80 -0.49
N GLU A 141 -5.21 -0.45 -0.66
CA GLU A 141 -4.72 -0.96 -1.94
C GLU A 141 -5.81 -0.94 -3.03
N LEU A 142 -7.08 -1.05 -2.63
CA LEU A 142 -8.21 -0.95 -3.56
C LEU A 142 -8.32 0.45 -4.17
N TYR A 143 -8.11 1.50 -3.38
CA TYR A 143 -8.01 2.86 -3.91
C TYR A 143 -6.95 2.99 -5.00
N THR A 144 -5.79 2.38 -4.79
CA THR A 144 -4.73 2.37 -5.80
C THR A 144 -5.17 1.68 -7.09
N MET A 145 -5.86 0.53 -7.00
CA MET A 145 -6.42 -0.14 -8.19
C MET A 145 -7.48 0.72 -8.88
N GLN A 146 -8.32 1.40 -8.13
CA GLN A 146 -9.33 2.32 -8.68
C GLN A 146 -8.68 3.53 -9.39
N ARG A 147 -7.55 4.03 -8.90
CA ARG A 147 -6.79 5.09 -9.60
C ARG A 147 -6.30 4.68 -10.98
N TYR A 148 -5.95 3.41 -11.16
CA TYR A 148 -5.57 2.90 -12.48
C TYR A 148 -6.76 2.67 -13.41
N LEU A 149 -7.91 2.20 -12.87
CA LEU A 149 -8.98 1.63 -13.66
C LEU A 149 -10.29 2.43 -13.64
N GLN A 150 -10.46 3.31 -12.66
CA GLN A 150 -11.71 4.03 -12.40
C GLN A 150 -11.50 5.51 -12.07
N GLN A 151 -10.44 6.15 -12.56
CA GLN A 151 -10.12 7.54 -12.22
C GLN A 151 -11.32 8.47 -12.45
N HIS A 152 -11.99 8.39 -13.62
CA HIS A 152 -13.18 9.20 -13.91
C HIS A 152 -14.38 8.92 -12.99
N THR A 153 -14.50 7.67 -12.51
CA THR A 153 -15.55 7.33 -11.54
C THR A 153 -15.24 7.93 -10.17
N LEU A 154 -13.98 7.91 -9.75
CA LEU A 154 -13.55 8.57 -8.52
C LEU A 154 -13.78 10.08 -8.59
N GLU A 155 -13.42 10.74 -9.69
CA GLU A 155 -13.63 12.18 -9.92
C GLU A 155 -15.11 12.55 -9.88
N ARG A 156 -15.95 11.82 -10.60
CA ARG A 156 -17.40 12.06 -10.65
C ARG A 156 -18.07 11.95 -9.29
N ASN A 157 -17.57 11.09 -8.41
CA ASN A 157 -18.09 10.89 -7.07
C ASN A 157 -17.39 11.74 -5.99
N GLY A 158 -16.47 12.64 -6.36
CA GLY A 158 -15.72 13.45 -5.41
C GLY A 158 -14.70 12.65 -4.56
N LEU A 159 -14.29 11.48 -5.04
CA LEU A 159 -13.42 10.53 -4.35
C LEU A 159 -12.00 10.47 -4.95
N ALA A 160 -11.65 11.41 -5.81
CA ALA A 160 -10.36 11.43 -6.50
C ALA A 160 -9.19 11.64 -5.55
N SER A 161 -9.36 12.41 -4.47
CA SER A 161 -8.36 12.52 -3.42
C SER A 161 -8.45 11.33 -2.46
N PHE A 162 -7.29 10.85 -1.98
CA PHE A 162 -7.28 9.78 -0.99
C PHE A 162 -8.01 10.15 0.30
N ASP A 163 -7.89 11.39 0.72
CA ASP A 163 -8.52 11.85 1.96
C ASP A 163 -10.06 11.82 1.88
N SER A 164 -10.64 12.18 0.73
CA SER A 164 -12.09 12.06 0.49
C SER A 164 -12.53 10.59 0.43
N TRP A 165 -11.77 9.75 -0.26
CA TRP A 165 -12.04 8.31 -0.34
C TRP A 165 -11.95 7.66 1.06
N ALA A 166 -10.90 8.00 1.82
CA ALA A 166 -10.68 7.51 3.16
C ALA A 166 -11.77 7.98 4.14
N ALA A 167 -12.22 9.21 4.04
CA ALA A 167 -13.33 9.73 4.85
C ALA A 167 -14.66 9.03 4.56
N THR A 168 -14.85 8.55 3.32
CA THR A 168 -16.08 7.87 2.92
C THR A 168 -16.09 6.40 3.30
N PHE A 169 -14.94 5.72 3.21
CA PHE A 169 -14.86 4.26 3.34
C PHE A 169 -14.02 3.77 4.52
N GLY A 170 -13.27 4.63 5.19
CA GLY A 170 -12.35 4.22 6.24
C GLY A 170 -12.48 5.00 7.53
N GLU A 171 -12.30 4.33 8.64
CA GLU A 171 -12.10 4.94 9.95
C GLU A 171 -10.64 4.80 10.34
N THR A 172 -10.00 5.93 10.56
CA THR A 172 -8.69 5.95 11.16
C THR A 172 -8.82 5.94 12.68
N VAL A 173 -8.17 4.97 13.31
CA VAL A 173 -8.04 4.93 14.76
C VAL A 173 -6.61 5.28 15.12
N THR A 174 -6.48 6.32 15.92
CA THR A 174 -5.21 6.64 16.55
C THR A 174 -5.08 5.77 17.80
N ALA A 175 -4.34 4.69 17.68
CA ALA A 175 -4.00 3.84 18.81
C ALA A 175 -2.71 4.34 19.46
N ILE A 176 -2.69 4.32 20.78
CA ILE A 176 -1.44 4.47 21.52
C ILE A 176 -0.74 3.13 21.47
N GLU A 177 0.18 2.98 20.53
CA GLU A 177 1.01 1.79 20.39
C GLU A 177 2.37 2.00 21.06
N LEU A 178 2.94 0.93 21.55
CA LEU A 178 4.35 0.95 21.93
C LEU A 178 5.16 1.30 20.67
N ALA A 179 5.96 2.35 20.73
CA ALA A 179 6.81 2.70 19.60
C ALA A 179 7.69 1.49 19.20
N PRO A 180 7.94 1.24 17.89
CA PRO A 180 8.79 0.12 17.45
C PRO A 180 10.18 0.17 18.11
N GLU A 181 10.59 1.38 18.49
CA GLU A 181 11.82 1.64 19.23
C GLU A 181 11.71 1.24 20.70
N GLY A 182 10.54 0.79 21.19
CA GLY A 182 10.30 0.50 22.60
C GLY A 182 10.33 1.74 23.53
N THR A 183 10.51 2.93 22.96
CA THR A 183 10.77 4.17 23.71
C THR A 183 9.50 4.95 24.05
N GLY A 184 8.51 4.29 24.59
CA GLY A 184 7.26 4.90 25.04
C GLY A 184 6.09 4.62 24.11
N TYR A 185 4.95 5.20 24.46
CA TYR A 185 3.76 5.11 23.64
C TYR A 185 3.82 6.22 22.57
N ARG A 186 3.69 5.82 21.31
CA ARG A 186 3.42 6.76 20.22
C ARG A 186 1.98 6.61 19.78
N THR A 187 1.40 7.72 19.40
CA THR A 187 0.17 7.69 18.67
C THR A 187 0.46 7.20 17.25
N LYS A 188 -0.03 6.03 16.89
CA LYS A 188 -0.01 5.54 15.52
C LYS A 188 -1.42 5.55 14.98
N THR A 189 -1.63 6.32 13.95
CA THR A 189 -2.88 6.32 13.22
C THR A 189 -2.83 5.21 12.18
N ARG A 190 -3.84 4.36 12.17
CA ARG A 190 -4.02 3.33 11.15
C ARG A 190 -5.48 3.30 10.72
N PHE A 191 -5.73 2.81 9.52
CA PHE A 191 -7.07 2.38 9.20
C PHE A 191 -7.38 1.18 10.09
N ALA A 192 -8.35 1.33 10.97
CA ALA A 192 -8.76 0.26 11.88
C ALA A 192 -10.02 -0.42 11.37
N ARG A 193 -10.84 0.31 10.65
CA ARG A 193 -12.12 -0.17 10.16
C ARG A 193 -12.46 0.44 8.82
N PHE A 194 -13.10 -0.33 7.98
CA PHE A 194 -13.71 0.14 6.73
C PHE A 194 -15.23 0.00 6.82
N PHE A 195 -15.95 1.00 6.30
CA PHE A 195 -17.41 0.98 6.20
C PHE A 195 -17.89 1.20 4.78
N ASN A 196 -19.20 1.20 4.58
CA ASN A 196 -19.80 1.34 3.27
C ASN A 196 -19.21 0.35 2.26
N LEU A 197 -18.84 -0.85 2.75
CA LEU A 197 -18.22 -1.89 1.92
C LEU A 197 -19.10 -2.33 0.75
N PRO A 198 -20.43 -2.47 0.89
CA PRO A 198 -21.29 -2.79 -0.24
C PRO A 198 -21.20 -1.75 -1.36
N GLU A 199 -21.17 -0.46 -1.01
CA GLU A 199 -21.06 0.67 -1.93
C GLU A 199 -19.69 0.69 -2.60
N LEU A 200 -18.61 0.51 -1.83
CA LEU A 200 -17.25 0.41 -2.35
C LEU A 200 -17.10 -0.75 -3.32
N MET A 201 -17.61 -1.94 -2.96
CA MET A 201 -17.54 -3.11 -3.82
C MET A 201 -18.45 -3.01 -5.03
N ALA A 202 -19.62 -2.37 -4.92
CA ALA A 202 -20.48 -2.08 -6.06
C ALA A 202 -19.79 -1.16 -7.07
N MET A 203 -19.07 -0.13 -6.59
CA MET A 203 -18.27 0.74 -7.43
C MET A 203 -17.12 -0.02 -8.08
N PHE A 204 -16.37 -0.82 -7.34
CA PHE A 204 -15.24 -1.60 -7.87
C PHE A 204 -15.68 -2.64 -8.91
N LYS A 205 -16.80 -3.33 -8.70
CA LYS A 205 -17.36 -4.31 -9.63
C LYS A 205 -17.82 -3.72 -10.97
N GLN A 206 -17.92 -2.40 -11.12
CA GLN A 206 -18.20 -1.78 -12.42
C GLN A 206 -17.04 -1.96 -13.40
N CYS A 207 -15.80 -2.12 -12.92
CA CYS A 207 -14.62 -2.35 -13.74
C CYS A 207 -13.93 -3.70 -13.47
N ALA A 208 -14.39 -4.49 -12.50
CA ALA A 208 -13.75 -5.72 -12.09
C ALA A 208 -14.67 -6.93 -12.21
N ASP A 209 -14.18 -7.99 -12.86
CA ASP A 209 -14.75 -9.33 -12.82
C ASP A 209 -14.00 -10.15 -11.77
N ILE A 210 -14.72 -10.64 -10.75
CA ILE A 210 -14.16 -11.37 -9.62
C ILE A 210 -14.61 -12.82 -9.69
N GLN A 211 -13.65 -13.71 -9.96
CA GLN A 211 -13.88 -15.15 -10.06
C GLN A 211 -13.06 -15.88 -8.99
N THR A 212 -13.75 -16.56 -8.08
CA THR A 212 -13.09 -17.41 -7.07
C THR A 212 -12.95 -18.85 -7.55
N ALA A 213 -12.03 -19.61 -6.95
CA ALA A 213 -11.82 -21.01 -7.29
C ALA A 213 -13.12 -21.84 -7.24
N ASP A 214 -14.00 -21.57 -6.27
CA ASP A 214 -15.29 -22.25 -6.13
C ASP A 214 -16.26 -21.96 -7.30
N MET A 215 -16.16 -20.77 -7.91
CA MET A 215 -16.99 -20.37 -9.05
C MET A 215 -16.52 -21.01 -10.34
N LEU A 216 -15.21 -21.20 -10.49
CA LEU A 216 -14.59 -21.65 -11.75
C LEU A 216 -14.69 -23.15 -11.98
N LYS A 217 -14.89 -23.98 -10.94
CA LYS A 217 -14.97 -25.47 -11.04
C LYS A 217 -13.88 -26.08 -11.93
N LEU A 218 -12.65 -25.58 -11.78
CA LEU A 218 -11.52 -26.02 -12.61
C LEU A 218 -11.17 -27.49 -12.33
N PRO A 219 -10.73 -28.26 -13.33
CA PRO A 219 -10.25 -29.63 -13.15
C PRO A 219 -8.86 -29.61 -12.50
N VAL A 220 -8.82 -29.39 -11.19
CA VAL A 220 -7.61 -29.40 -10.36
C VAL A 220 -7.66 -30.60 -9.42
N PRO A 221 -6.51 -31.11 -8.95
CA PRO A 221 -6.50 -32.21 -7.99
C PRO A 221 -7.17 -31.82 -6.67
N ALA A 222 -7.81 -32.78 -6.02
CA ALA A 222 -8.36 -32.59 -4.69
C ALA A 222 -7.25 -32.65 -3.62
N LEU A 223 -7.45 -31.96 -2.51
CA LEU A 223 -6.58 -32.15 -1.34
C LEU A 223 -6.95 -33.46 -0.62
N VAL A 224 -5.96 -34.24 -0.27
CA VAL A 224 -6.15 -35.42 0.58
C VAL A 224 -6.74 -34.98 1.93
N GLY A 225 -7.89 -35.53 2.30
CA GLY A 225 -8.64 -35.12 3.48
C GLY A 225 -9.36 -33.76 3.36
N GLY A 226 -9.46 -33.20 2.14
CA GLY A 226 -10.21 -31.99 1.83
C GLY A 226 -9.58 -30.67 2.33
N LYS A 227 -8.44 -30.73 3.01
CA LYS A 227 -7.75 -29.56 3.59
C LYS A 227 -6.25 -29.80 3.75
N PRO A 228 -5.43 -28.75 3.86
CA PRO A 228 -4.02 -28.89 4.20
C PRO A 228 -3.80 -29.66 5.52
N THR A 229 -2.75 -30.47 5.55
CA THR A 229 -2.38 -31.26 6.73
C THR A 229 -1.44 -30.45 7.60
N ASN A 230 -1.89 -30.10 8.81
CA ASN A 230 -1.06 -29.41 9.79
C ASN A 230 -0.27 -30.44 10.61
N ILE A 231 1.06 -30.43 10.47
CA ILE A 231 1.99 -31.24 11.26
C ILE A 231 2.43 -30.40 12.46
N ARG A 232 1.87 -30.71 13.64
CA ARG A 232 2.18 -30.02 14.90
C ARG A 232 3.34 -30.67 15.59
N LEU A 233 4.27 -29.86 16.04
CA LEU A 233 5.54 -30.26 16.63
C LEU A 233 5.71 -29.56 17.97
N LYS A 234 6.30 -30.26 18.93
CA LYS A 234 6.65 -29.65 20.22
C LYS A 234 7.98 -28.92 20.09
N PRO A 235 8.14 -27.74 20.69
CA PRO A 235 9.43 -27.06 20.72
C PRO A 235 10.43 -27.83 21.59
N SER A 236 11.71 -27.79 21.22
CA SER A 236 12.82 -28.27 22.07
C SER A 236 12.93 -27.41 23.35
N GLU A 237 13.60 -27.91 24.38
CA GLU A 237 13.83 -27.10 25.59
C GLU A 237 14.68 -25.87 25.26
N THR A 238 15.65 -25.98 24.35
CA THR A 238 16.40 -24.85 23.83
C THR A 238 15.51 -23.81 23.14
N GLN A 239 14.60 -24.25 22.28
CA GLN A 239 13.65 -23.32 21.65
C GLN A 239 12.75 -22.61 22.67
N LYS A 240 12.26 -23.31 23.69
CA LYS A 240 11.47 -22.69 24.78
C LYS A 240 12.24 -21.61 25.52
N GLN A 241 13.50 -21.92 25.88
CA GLN A 241 14.38 -20.96 26.54
C GLN A 241 14.63 -19.73 25.66
N MET A 242 14.95 -19.93 24.37
CA MET A 242 15.19 -18.82 23.44
C MET A 242 13.92 -17.98 23.18
N VAL A 243 12.72 -18.59 23.19
CA VAL A 243 11.46 -17.83 23.12
C VAL A 243 11.29 -16.97 24.38
N ALA A 244 11.66 -17.47 25.57
CA ALA A 244 11.65 -16.68 26.80
C ALA A 244 12.63 -15.49 26.73
N GLU A 245 13.84 -15.71 26.20
CA GLU A 245 14.84 -14.66 25.96
C GLU A 245 14.36 -13.58 24.99
N LEU A 246 13.58 -13.94 23.95
CA LEU A 246 12.91 -12.95 23.08
C LEU A 246 11.92 -12.10 23.88
N GLY A 247 11.24 -12.69 24.87
CA GLY A 247 10.39 -11.97 25.81
C GLY A 247 11.16 -10.96 26.67
N GLU A 248 12.34 -11.35 27.18
CA GLU A 248 13.21 -10.45 27.94
C GLU A 248 13.76 -9.31 27.06
N ARG A 249 14.11 -9.60 25.81
CA ARG A 249 14.51 -8.57 24.83
C ARG A 249 13.39 -7.56 24.60
N ALA A 250 12.16 -8.05 24.48
CA ALA A 250 10.99 -7.17 24.35
C ALA A 250 10.80 -6.28 25.60
N ASP A 251 11.07 -6.80 26.83
CA ASP A 251 11.07 -6.00 28.06
C ASP A 251 12.12 -4.88 28.02
N LYS A 252 13.36 -5.20 27.63
CA LYS A 252 14.45 -4.23 27.50
C LYS A 252 14.12 -3.12 26.51
N ILE A 253 13.47 -3.47 25.38
CA ILE A 253 12.99 -2.50 24.41
C ILE A 253 11.92 -1.58 25.05
N ARG A 254 10.95 -2.17 25.75
CA ARG A 254 9.89 -1.43 26.43
C ARG A 254 10.44 -0.47 27.49
N ASN A 255 11.44 -0.92 28.25
CA ASN A 255 12.05 -0.14 29.33
C ASN A 255 13.07 0.89 28.83
N ARG A 256 13.31 1.00 27.50
CA ARG A 256 14.30 1.89 26.86
C ARG A 256 15.75 1.57 27.22
N GLU A 257 16.05 0.34 27.58
CA GLU A 257 17.39 -0.11 27.94
C GLU A 257 18.27 -0.34 26.70
N VAL A 258 17.65 -0.47 25.52
CA VAL A 258 18.33 -0.76 24.25
C VAL A 258 17.94 0.26 23.20
N LYS A 259 18.92 0.72 22.39
CA LYS A 259 18.65 1.66 21.29
C LYS A 259 17.98 0.95 20.08
N PRO A 260 17.07 1.62 19.35
CA PRO A 260 16.27 0.99 18.28
C PRO A 260 17.07 0.39 17.13
N TYR A 261 18.26 0.91 16.86
CA TYR A 261 19.15 0.36 15.82
C TYR A 261 19.92 -0.89 16.28
N VAL A 262 19.97 -1.16 17.59
CA VAL A 262 20.57 -2.37 18.17
C VAL A 262 19.53 -3.48 18.20
N ASP A 263 18.34 -3.21 18.76
CA ASP A 263 17.23 -4.15 18.82
C ASP A 263 15.87 -3.44 18.74
N ASN A 264 14.87 -4.13 18.16
CA ASN A 264 13.52 -3.61 17.99
C ASN A 264 12.52 -4.77 17.78
N MET A 265 11.21 -4.49 17.89
CA MET A 265 10.16 -5.50 17.78
C MET A 265 10.15 -6.23 16.43
N LEU A 266 10.54 -5.56 15.33
CA LEU A 266 10.64 -6.20 14.01
C LEU A 266 11.78 -7.23 13.99
N LYS A 267 12.92 -6.91 14.59
CA LYS A 267 14.06 -7.83 14.72
C LYS A 267 13.67 -9.03 15.59
N ILE A 268 13.04 -8.79 16.74
CA ILE A 268 12.54 -9.87 17.63
C ILE A 268 11.56 -10.79 16.86
N THR A 269 10.62 -10.21 16.10
CA THR A 269 9.68 -10.99 15.30
C THR A 269 10.40 -11.84 14.24
N ASN A 270 11.39 -11.28 13.57
CA ASN A 270 12.17 -12.01 12.56
C ASN A 270 13.01 -13.13 13.20
N ASP A 271 13.66 -12.86 14.34
CA ASP A 271 14.43 -13.84 15.08
C ASP A 271 13.52 -14.96 15.61
N GLY A 272 12.33 -14.62 16.12
CA GLY A 272 11.35 -15.61 16.57
C GLY A 272 10.83 -16.52 15.45
N ARG A 273 10.68 -15.98 14.24
CA ARG A 273 10.31 -16.79 13.06
C ARG A 273 11.45 -17.72 12.62
N LYS A 274 12.69 -17.24 12.66
CA LYS A 274 13.88 -18.09 12.39
C LYS A 274 14.02 -19.18 13.44
N LEU A 275 13.87 -18.83 14.72
CA LEU A 275 13.88 -19.78 15.82
C LEU A 275 12.82 -20.87 15.66
N ALA A 276 11.61 -20.49 15.25
CA ALA A 276 10.55 -21.44 14.99
C ALA A 276 10.83 -22.34 13.78
N LEU A 277 11.64 -21.89 12.81
CA LEU A 277 12.10 -22.69 11.69
C LEU A 277 13.19 -23.66 12.11
N ASP A 278 14.29 -23.13 12.63
CA ASP A 278 15.43 -23.91 13.14
C ASP A 278 16.27 -23.04 14.09
N GLN A 279 16.56 -23.56 15.30
CA GLN A 279 17.33 -22.85 16.32
C GLN A 279 18.74 -22.45 15.84
N ARG A 280 19.34 -23.24 14.92
CA ARG A 280 20.66 -22.98 14.33
C ARG A 280 20.69 -21.75 13.40
N LEU A 281 19.54 -21.20 13.02
CA LEU A 281 19.45 -19.91 12.28
C LEU A 281 19.69 -18.70 13.19
N ILE A 282 19.61 -18.88 14.51
CA ILE A 282 19.94 -17.87 15.51
C ILE A 282 21.34 -18.07 16.03
N ASP A 283 21.69 -19.31 16.39
CA ASP A 283 23.01 -19.71 16.86
C ASP A 283 23.44 -21.01 16.15
N PRO A 284 24.33 -20.92 15.17
CA PRO A 284 24.81 -22.08 14.41
C PRO A 284 25.52 -23.17 15.22
N ASP A 285 25.98 -22.84 16.42
CA ASP A 285 26.69 -23.78 17.31
C ASP A 285 25.73 -24.69 18.09
N LEU A 286 24.41 -24.40 18.03
CA LEU A 286 23.41 -25.25 18.66
C LEU A 286 23.28 -26.62 17.95
N PRO A 287 22.95 -27.68 18.69
CA PRO A 287 22.77 -29.00 18.12
C PRO A 287 21.57 -29.05 17.20
N ASP A 288 21.63 -29.97 16.21
CA ASP A 288 20.46 -30.33 15.42
C ASP A 288 19.41 -31.04 16.30
N ASP A 289 18.19 -30.56 16.28
CA ASP A 289 17.06 -31.18 16.98
C ASP A 289 16.38 -32.22 16.08
N PRO A 290 16.46 -33.53 16.45
CA PRO A 290 15.86 -34.61 15.63
C PRO A 290 14.37 -34.43 15.39
N ASP A 291 13.65 -33.81 16.32
CA ASP A 291 12.21 -33.57 16.26
C ASP A 291 11.86 -32.20 15.67
N SER A 292 12.87 -31.46 15.15
CA SER A 292 12.63 -30.19 14.48
C SER A 292 11.73 -30.33 13.26
N LYS A 293 11.01 -29.25 12.93
CA LYS A 293 10.16 -29.28 11.72
C LYS A 293 10.96 -29.50 10.43
N VAL A 294 12.24 -29.15 10.40
CA VAL A 294 13.15 -29.43 9.28
C VAL A 294 13.35 -30.94 9.15
N ASN A 295 13.71 -31.64 10.25
CA ASN A 295 13.93 -33.07 10.26
C ASN A 295 12.66 -33.89 9.99
N ILE A 296 11.52 -33.46 10.52
CA ILE A 296 10.23 -34.09 10.23
C ILE A 296 9.83 -33.88 8.76
N CYS A 297 10.10 -32.70 8.19
CA CYS A 297 9.89 -32.43 6.76
C CYS A 297 10.78 -33.34 5.90
N VAL A 298 12.08 -33.47 6.23
CA VAL A 298 13.00 -34.39 5.56
C VAL A 298 12.47 -35.82 5.58
N GLY A 299 11.97 -36.28 6.76
CA GLY A 299 11.32 -37.59 6.88
C GLY A 299 10.12 -37.76 5.96
N LYS A 300 9.24 -36.77 5.94
CA LYS A 300 8.01 -36.81 5.09
C LYS A 300 8.34 -36.74 3.60
N VAL A 301 9.32 -35.91 3.20
CA VAL A 301 9.80 -35.83 1.81
C VAL A 301 10.40 -37.19 1.37
N PHE A 302 11.21 -37.81 2.23
CA PHE A 302 11.78 -39.12 1.96
C PHE A 302 10.70 -40.22 1.83
N GLU A 303 9.75 -40.26 2.76
CA GLU A 303 8.62 -41.24 2.74
C GLU A 303 7.86 -41.16 1.42
N ILE A 304 7.47 -39.97 0.96
CA ILE A 304 6.74 -39.76 -0.28
C ILE A 304 7.64 -40.10 -1.49
N TRP A 305 8.91 -39.73 -1.45
CA TRP A 305 9.88 -40.10 -2.50
C TRP A 305 10.00 -41.62 -2.65
N GLU A 306 10.12 -42.34 -1.53
CA GLU A 306 10.20 -43.79 -1.50
C GLU A 306 8.94 -44.46 -2.04
N GLN A 307 7.76 -44.07 -1.55
CA GLN A 307 6.46 -44.63 -1.92
C GLN A 307 6.11 -44.41 -3.40
N THR A 308 6.67 -43.36 -4.02
CA THR A 308 6.33 -42.96 -5.39
C THR A 308 7.48 -43.12 -6.37
N LYS A 309 8.40 -44.08 -6.12
CA LYS A 309 9.53 -44.37 -7.02
C LYS A 309 9.09 -44.72 -8.44
N ALA A 310 8.06 -45.53 -8.58
CA ALA A 310 7.55 -45.98 -9.89
C ALA A 310 6.92 -44.81 -10.68
N GLN A 311 6.17 -43.93 -10.02
CA GLN A 311 5.49 -42.80 -10.61
C GLN A 311 6.44 -41.60 -10.84
N ARG A 312 7.61 -41.60 -10.18
CA ARG A 312 8.56 -40.48 -10.16
C ARG A 312 7.87 -39.16 -9.81
N SER A 313 7.02 -39.18 -8.78
CA SER A 313 6.30 -38.00 -8.33
C SER A 313 7.27 -36.94 -7.81
N ALA A 314 6.94 -35.67 -8.03
CA ALA A 314 7.72 -34.53 -7.58
C ALA A 314 7.09 -33.86 -6.36
N GLN A 315 7.92 -33.17 -5.58
CA GLN A 315 7.53 -32.45 -4.38
C GLN A 315 8.13 -31.04 -4.39
N LEU A 316 7.40 -30.06 -3.85
CA LEU A 316 7.88 -28.70 -3.65
C LEU A 316 8.08 -28.43 -2.16
N VAL A 317 9.21 -27.83 -1.80
CA VAL A 317 9.47 -27.35 -0.44
C VAL A 317 9.67 -25.83 -0.47
N PHE A 318 8.80 -25.10 0.21
CA PHE A 318 8.88 -23.65 0.32
C PHE A 318 9.50 -23.22 1.64
N CYS A 319 10.56 -22.40 1.55
CA CYS A 319 11.22 -21.76 2.69
C CYS A 319 11.76 -20.40 2.27
N ASP A 320 11.27 -19.32 2.90
CA ASP A 320 11.67 -17.94 2.63
C ASP A 320 12.72 -17.42 3.61
N LEU A 321 12.70 -17.93 4.86
CA LEU A 321 13.51 -17.41 5.97
C LEU A 321 14.99 -17.82 5.90
N SER A 322 15.31 -18.88 5.16
CA SER A 322 16.66 -19.42 5.09
C SER A 322 17.00 -19.82 3.66
N THR A 323 17.22 -18.84 2.79
CA THR A 323 17.64 -19.09 1.40
C THR A 323 19.13 -19.43 1.33
N PRO A 324 19.58 -20.22 0.30
CA PRO A 324 20.97 -20.64 0.17
C PRO A 324 21.94 -19.44 0.15
N LYS A 325 22.96 -19.50 1.00
CA LYS A 325 24.02 -18.50 1.10
C LYS A 325 25.35 -19.19 1.45
N ALA A 326 26.36 -18.98 0.63
CA ALA A 326 27.66 -19.59 0.82
C ALA A 326 28.31 -19.22 2.17
N GLY A 327 28.88 -20.22 2.87
CA GLY A 327 29.60 -20.03 4.13
C GLY A 327 28.73 -19.72 5.35
N VAL A 328 27.41 -19.82 5.24
CA VAL A 328 26.47 -19.61 6.35
C VAL A 328 25.52 -20.81 6.42
N PHE A 329 25.24 -21.28 7.63
CA PHE A 329 24.22 -22.31 7.83
C PHE A 329 22.90 -21.89 7.20
N ASN A 330 22.32 -22.78 6.40
CA ASN A 330 20.99 -22.59 5.82
C ASN A 330 20.25 -23.93 5.74
N VAL A 331 18.93 -23.85 5.83
CA VAL A 331 18.06 -25.01 5.86
C VAL A 331 18.05 -25.79 4.54
N TYR A 332 18.31 -25.13 3.41
CA TYR A 332 18.35 -25.79 2.10
C TYR A 332 19.49 -26.82 2.02
N ASP A 333 20.70 -26.41 2.39
CA ASP A 333 21.88 -27.27 2.36
C ASP A 333 21.78 -28.39 3.40
N ASP A 334 21.26 -28.08 4.59
CA ASP A 334 21.01 -29.07 5.65
C ASP A 334 19.99 -30.13 5.19
N MET A 335 18.85 -29.70 4.63
CA MET A 335 17.85 -30.64 4.10
C MET A 335 18.41 -31.49 2.96
N LYS A 336 19.15 -30.88 2.01
CA LYS A 336 19.74 -31.59 0.88
C LYS A 336 20.71 -32.67 1.39
N ALA A 337 21.60 -32.33 2.32
CA ALA A 337 22.53 -33.29 2.91
C ALA A 337 21.81 -34.48 3.56
N LYS A 338 20.79 -34.20 4.39
CA LYS A 338 19.98 -35.23 5.07
C LYS A 338 19.17 -36.11 4.12
N LEU A 339 18.67 -35.54 3.03
CA LEU A 339 17.94 -36.30 2.00
C LEU A 339 18.88 -37.22 1.21
N ILE A 340 20.10 -36.76 0.91
CA ILE A 340 21.15 -37.57 0.28
C ILE A 340 21.59 -38.70 1.21
N GLU A 341 21.82 -38.41 2.48
CA GLU A 341 22.17 -39.42 3.50
C GLU A 341 21.13 -40.54 3.61
N ARG A 342 19.85 -40.19 3.46
CA ARG A 342 18.73 -41.15 3.42
C ARG A 342 18.63 -41.93 2.11
N GLY A 343 19.43 -41.61 1.09
CA GLY A 343 19.53 -42.33 -0.17
C GLY A 343 18.81 -41.71 -1.36
N ILE A 344 18.36 -40.46 -1.29
CA ILE A 344 17.87 -39.74 -2.46
C ILE A 344 19.06 -39.31 -3.31
N PRO A 345 19.13 -39.64 -4.59
CA PRO A 345 20.22 -39.20 -5.46
C PRO A 345 20.29 -37.66 -5.53
N GLU A 346 21.49 -37.12 -5.44
CA GLU A 346 21.69 -35.66 -5.48
C GLU A 346 21.08 -35.04 -6.75
N ALA A 347 21.15 -35.69 -7.88
CA ALA A 347 20.59 -35.23 -9.14
C ALA A 347 19.03 -35.10 -9.13
N GLU A 348 18.34 -35.73 -8.18
CA GLU A 348 16.89 -35.62 -8.00
C GLU A 348 16.48 -34.47 -7.08
N ILE A 349 17.45 -33.77 -6.47
CA ILE A 349 17.23 -32.61 -5.59
C ILE A 349 17.76 -31.33 -6.25
N ALA A 350 16.97 -30.27 -6.29
CA ALA A 350 17.40 -29.00 -6.89
C ALA A 350 16.88 -27.79 -6.11
N TYR A 351 17.61 -26.66 -6.23
CA TYR A 351 17.18 -25.36 -5.76
C TYR A 351 16.80 -24.47 -6.92
N ILE A 352 15.68 -23.78 -6.81
CA ILE A 352 15.29 -22.76 -7.80
C ILE A 352 16.33 -21.62 -7.89
N HIS A 353 17.08 -21.40 -6.81
CA HIS A 353 18.10 -20.34 -6.69
C HIS A 353 19.31 -20.57 -7.61
N GLU A 354 19.56 -21.80 -8.05
CA GLU A 354 20.62 -22.16 -8.98
C GLU A 354 20.25 -21.81 -10.44
N ALA A 355 18.95 -21.64 -10.73
CA ALA A 355 18.44 -21.27 -12.04
C ALA A 355 18.29 -19.76 -12.20
N ASN A 356 19.40 -19.05 -12.43
CA ASN A 356 19.44 -17.59 -12.46
C ASN A 356 19.01 -16.96 -13.80
N THR A 357 18.81 -17.75 -14.85
CA THR A 357 18.35 -17.30 -16.16
C THR A 357 17.05 -18.01 -16.54
N ASP A 358 16.25 -17.39 -17.41
CA ASP A 358 14.98 -17.96 -17.85
C ASP A 358 15.18 -19.29 -18.59
N ALA A 359 16.27 -19.43 -19.35
CA ALA A 359 16.64 -20.69 -19.99
C ALA A 359 16.90 -21.81 -18.96
N ARG A 360 17.69 -21.53 -17.91
CA ARG A 360 17.97 -22.49 -16.83
C ARG A 360 16.71 -22.84 -16.04
N LYS A 361 15.81 -21.87 -15.81
CA LYS A 361 14.51 -22.13 -15.18
C LYS A 361 13.67 -23.06 -16.02
N THR A 362 13.58 -22.80 -17.31
CA THR A 362 12.82 -23.64 -18.26
C THR A 362 13.34 -25.07 -18.28
N GLU A 363 14.66 -25.26 -18.30
CA GLU A 363 15.32 -26.56 -18.22
C GLU A 363 14.99 -27.27 -16.89
N LEU A 364 15.17 -26.57 -15.75
CA LEU A 364 14.86 -27.12 -14.42
C LEU A 364 13.39 -27.54 -14.32
N PHE A 365 12.47 -26.71 -14.78
CA PHE A 365 11.05 -27.04 -14.78
C PHE A 365 10.74 -28.25 -15.69
N GLY A 366 11.45 -28.38 -16.78
CA GLY A 366 11.41 -29.59 -17.63
C GLY A 366 11.83 -30.86 -16.89
N LYS A 367 12.93 -30.79 -16.10
CA LYS A 367 13.42 -31.87 -15.24
C LYS A 367 12.42 -32.25 -14.15
N VAL A 368 11.73 -31.26 -13.54
CA VAL A 368 10.68 -31.56 -12.55
C VAL A 368 9.46 -32.21 -13.21
N ARG A 369 9.00 -31.70 -14.36
CA ARG A 369 7.87 -32.30 -15.09
C ARG A 369 8.12 -33.71 -15.55
N SER A 370 9.35 -34.04 -15.93
CA SER A 370 9.74 -35.41 -16.33
C SER A 370 9.95 -36.35 -15.15
N GLY A 371 10.08 -35.78 -13.91
CA GLY A 371 10.44 -36.56 -12.73
C GLY A 371 11.94 -36.85 -12.63
N ALA A 372 12.81 -36.19 -13.42
CA ALA A 372 14.25 -36.27 -13.26
C ALA A 372 14.68 -35.56 -11.96
N VAL A 373 14.06 -34.39 -11.64
CA VAL A 373 14.14 -33.75 -10.34
C VAL A 373 12.85 -34.02 -9.59
N ARG A 374 12.94 -34.64 -8.43
CA ARG A 374 11.79 -35.06 -7.62
C ARG A 374 11.57 -34.22 -6.39
N VAL A 375 12.59 -33.48 -5.94
CA VAL A 375 12.51 -32.53 -4.83
C VAL A 375 13.01 -31.18 -5.32
N LEU A 376 12.12 -30.20 -5.40
CA LEU A 376 12.46 -28.82 -5.75
C LEU A 376 12.24 -27.93 -4.53
N MET A 377 13.29 -27.29 -4.06
CA MET A 377 13.25 -26.34 -2.93
C MET A 377 13.35 -24.91 -3.45
N GLY A 378 12.56 -24.00 -2.86
CA GLY A 378 12.58 -22.61 -3.29
C GLY A 378 11.86 -21.64 -2.36
N SER A 379 12.15 -20.37 -2.58
CA SER A 379 11.42 -19.28 -1.91
C SER A 379 10.18 -18.87 -2.71
N THR A 380 9.21 -18.27 -2.04
CA THR A 380 8.00 -17.72 -2.67
C THR A 380 8.35 -16.76 -3.81
N ALA A 381 9.29 -15.86 -3.58
CA ALA A 381 9.72 -14.87 -4.58
C ALA A 381 10.27 -15.49 -5.87
N LYS A 382 10.95 -16.65 -5.77
CA LYS A 382 11.58 -17.34 -6.93
C LYS A 382 10.67 -18.40 -7.56
N MET A 383 9.83 -19.05 -6.76
CA MET A 383 9.05 -20.22 -7.16
C MET A 383 7.53 -19.99 -7.09
N GLY A 384 7.09 -18.92 -6.41
CA GLY A 384 5.66 -18.58 -6.25
C GLY A 384 5.01 -18.06 -7.52
N ALA A 385 5.74 -17.44 -8.46
CA ALA A 385 5.22 -16.93 -9.72
C ALA A 385 5.92 -17.57 -10.92
N GLY A 386 5.20 -17.75 -12.04
CA GLY A 386 5.77 -18.23 -13.31
C GLY A 386 6.27 -19.67 -13.32
N THR A 387 6.12 -20.44 -12.23
CA THR A 387 6.61 -21.81 -12.12
C THR A 387 5.57 -22.81 -12.65
N ASN A 388 5.88 -23.47 -13.75
CA ASN A 388 4.98 -24.41 -14.42
C ASN A 388 5.51 -25.84 -14.30
N VAL A 389 5.32 -26.46 -13.12
CA VAL A 389 5.90 -27.77 -12.76
C VAL A 389 4.86 -28.80 -12.28
N GLN A 390 3.57 -28.46 -12.34
CA GLN A 390 2.48 -29.21 -11.69
C GLN A 390 2.30 -30.65 -12.14
N LYS A 391 2.77 -31.04 -13.33
CA LYS A 391 2.44 -32.29 -14.00
C LYS A 391 2.51 -33.52 -13.08
N ARG A 392 3.60 -33.66 -12.33
CA ARG A 392 3.86 -34.80 -11.42
C ARG A 392 3.91 -34.39 -9.95
N LEU A 393 3.47 -33.15 -9.60
CA LEU A 393 3.50 -32.71 -8.23
C LEU A 393 2.47 -33.46 -7.38
N LEU A 394 2.95 -34.17 -6.38
CA LEU A 394 2.13 -34.90 -5.42
C LEU A 394 2.07 -34.24 -4.04
N ALA A 395 3.14 -33.57 -3.63
CA ALA A 395 3.19 -32.91 -2.32
C ALA A 395 3.82 -31.52 -2.38
N LEU A 396 3.32 -30.65 -1.50
CA LEU A 396 3.83 -29.32 -1.23
C LEU A 396 4.03 -29.15 0.26
N HIS A 397 5.21 -28.65 0.65
CA HIS A 397 5.61 -28.46 2.04
C HIS A 397 5.81 -26.97 2.33
N HIS A 398 5.02 -26.40 3.24
CA HIS A 398 5.23 -25.07 3.80
C HIS A 398 6.12 -25.21 5.05
N LEU A 399 7.42 -25.02 4.88
CA LEU A 399 8.36 -25.14 5.99
C LEU A 399 8.36 -23.90 6.87
N ASP A 400 8.07 -22.74 6.28
CA ASP A 400 7.87 -21.48 6.97
C ASP A 400 6.55 -20.81 6.57
N VAL A 401 6.13 -19.85 7.41
CA VAL A 401 4.90 -19.07 7.21
C VAL A 401 5.24 -17.79 6.47
N PRO A 402 4.67 -17.51 5.29
CA PRO A 402 4.86 -16.22 4.64
C PRO A 402 4.12 -15.10 5.36
N TRP A 403 4.36 -13.84 4.96
CA TRP A 403 3.69 -12.68 5.55
C TRP A 403 2.30 -12.40 4.99
N ARG A 404 2.02 -12.88 3.78
CA ARG A 404 0.81 -12.52 3.04
C ARG A 404 -0.03 -13.75 2.72
N PRO A 405 -1.36 -13.69 2.83
CA PRO A 405 -2.24 -14.74 2.34
C PRO A 405 -2.01 -15.07 0.87
N SER A 406 -1.75 -14.05 0.06
CA SER A 406 -1.44 -14.21 -1.37
C SER A 406 -0.23 -15.12 -1.65
N ASP A 407 0.76 -15.11 -0.76
CA ASP A 407 1.94 -15.96 -0.90
C ASP A 407 1.55 -17.45 -0.69
N ILE A 408 0.61 -17.74 0.22
CA ILE A 408 0.05 -19.09 0.41
C ILE A 408 -0.68 -19.52 -0.87
N GLU A 409 -1.57 -18.68 -1.38
CA GLU A 409 -2.33 -18.96 -2.61
C GLU A 409 -1.40 -19.19 -3.81
N GLN A 410 -0.36 -18.36 -3.94
CA GLN A 410 0.64 -18.55 -4.99
C GLN A 410 1.43 -19.86 -4.84
N ARG A 411 1.83 -20.25 -3.61
CA ARG A 411 2.51 -21.50 -3.33
C ARG A 411 1.58 -22.68 -3.64
N GLU A 412 0.38 -22.71 -3.08
CA GLU A 412 -0.60 -23.80 -3.24
C GLU A 412 -1.13 -23.88 -4.67
N GLY A 413 -1.27 -22.76 -5.38
CA GLY A 413 -1.60 -22.70 -6.79
C GLY A 413 -0.56 -23.33 -7.74
N ARG A 414 0.62 -23.73 -7.24
CA ARG A 414 1.59 -24.50 -8.04
C ARG A 414 1.20 -25.99 -8.14
N ILE A 415 0.53 -26.52 -7.14
CA ILE A 415 0.11 -27.92 -7.08
C ILE A 415 -1.39 -28.08 -7.39
N LEU A 416 -2.24 -27.19 -6.88
CA LEU A 416 -3.69 -27.15 -7.15
C LEU A 416 -3.94 -26.47 -8.50
N ARG A 417 -3.48 -27.10 -9.57
CA ARG A 417 -3.48 -26.49 -10.91
C ARG A 417 -3.88 -27.51 -11.97
N GLN A 418 -4.53 -27.02 -13.02
CA GLN A 418 -4.84 -27.81 -14.21
C GLN A 418 -3.56 -28.41 -14.82
N GLY A 419 -3.68 -29.63 -15.33
CA GLY A 419 -2.55 -30.37 -15.91
C GLY A 419 -1.69 -31.11 -14.88
N ASN A 420 -2.10 -31.15 -13.60
CA ASN A 420 -1.57 -32.13 -12.66
C ASN A 420 -2.18 -33.48 -12.94
N GLU A 421 -1.33 -34.51 -13.09
CA GLU A 421 -1.76 -35.90 -13.40
C GLU A 421 -2.30 -36.64 -12.17
N ASN A 422 -2.06 -36.13 -10.95
CA ASN A 422 -2.56 -36.74 -9.73
C ASN A 422 -4.01 -36.31 -9.47
N LYS A 423 -4.85 -37.25 -9.06
CA LYS A 423 -6.25 -36.94 -8.65
C LYS A 423 -6.32 -36.25 -7.29
N GLU A 424 -5.40 -36.61 -6.40
CA GLU A 424 -5.29 -36.09 -5.05
C GLU A 424 -3.84 -35.70 -4.77
N VAL A 425 -3.65 -34.64 -3.99
CA VAL A 425 -2.35 -34.08 -3.63
C VAL A 425 -2.30 -33.71 -2.15
N TYR A 426 -1.09 -33.64 -1.61
CA TYR A 426 -0.83 -33.26 -0.23
C TYR A 426 -0.31 -31.84 -0.13
N VAL A 427 -0.82 -31.08 0.83
CA VAL A 427 -0.25 -29.81 1.28
C VAL A 427 0.04 -29.93 2.75
N PHE A 428 1.32 -29.87 3.13
CA PHE A 428 1.77 -29.96 4.50
C PHE A 428 2.17 -28.59 5.05
N ARG A 429 1.70 -28.29 6.26
CA ARG A 429 2.06 -27.09 7.02
C ARG A 429 2.74 -27.53 8.30
N TYR A 430 4.00 -27.18 8.50
CA TYR A 430 4.76 -27.53 9.69
C TYR A 430 4.66 -26.41 10.71
N VAL A 431 4.22 -26.73 11.93
CA VAL A 431 3.92 -25.75 12.98
C VAL A 431 4.56 -26.17 14.27
N THR A 432 5.54 -25.41 14.77
CA THR A 432 6.12 -25.61 16.10
C THR A 432 5.23 -24.90 17.13
N GLU A 433 4.58 -25.68 18.01
CA GLU A 433 3.67 -25.16 19.03
C GLU A 433 4.42 -24.26 20.04
N GLY A 434 3.73 -23.27 20.60
CA GLY A 434 4.33 -22.36 21.57
C GLY A 434 5.42 -21.44 21.00
N THR A 435 5.49 -21.31 19.67
CA THR A 435 6.41 -20.43 18.97
C THR A 435 5.67 -19.45 18.05
N PHE A 436 6.44 -18.61 17.39
CA PHE A 436 5.94 -17.63 16.42
C PHE A 436 5.20 -18.26 15.21
N ASP A 437 5.39 -19.55 14.93
CA ASP A 437 4.70 -20.24 13.84
C ASP A 437 3.19 -20.28 14.05
N ALA A 438 2.74 -20.76 15.22
CA ALA A 438 1.31 -20.91 15.52
C ALA A 438 0.58 -19.57 15.41
N TYR A 439 1.20 -18.50 15.91
CA TYR A 439 0.66 -17.15 15.79
C TYR A 439 0.63 -16.67 14.34
N SER A 440 1.72 -16.85 13.58
CA SER A 440 1.81 -16.41 12.19
C SER A 440 0.79 -17.11 11.30
N TRP A 441 0.55 -18.41 11.49
CA TRP A 441 -0.50 -19.15 10.79
C TRP A 441 -1.90 -18.62 11.12
N GLN A 442 -2.19 -18.36 12.40
CA GLN A 442 -3.46 -17.79 12.80
C GLN A 442 -3.70 -16.39 12.17
N LEU A 443 -2.67 -15.56 12.15
CA LEU A 443 -2.74 -14.23 11.54
C LEU A 443 -3.05 -14.33 10.04
N ILE A 444 -2.36 -15.22 9.32
CA ILE A 444 -2.60 -15.46 7.88
C ILE A 444 -4.02 -15.97 7.62
N GLU A 445 -4.51 -16.92 8.41
CA GLU A 445 -5.86 -17.46 8.26
C GLU A 445 -6.92 -16.38 8.49
N ASN A 446 -6.74 -15.53 9.50
CA ASN A 446 -7.63 -14.40 9.75
C ASN A 446 -7.62 -13.39 8.59
N LYS A 447 -6.44 -13.03 8.07
CA LYS A 447 -6.31 -12.16 6.88
C LYS A 447 -6.98 -12.77 5.65
N GLN A 448 -6.78 -14.04 5.40
CA GLN A 448 -7.38 -14.74 4.25
C GLN A 448 -8.91 -14.78 4.33
N LYS A 449 -9.44 -15.08 5.53
CA LYS A 449 -10.89 -15.06 5.79
C LYS A 449 -11.50 -13.68 5.54
N PHE A 450 -10.83 -12.65 6.02
CA PHE A 450 -11.22 -11.26 5.84
C PHE A 450 -11.26 -10.85 4.35
N ILE A 451 -10.16 -11.07 3.61
CA ILE A 451 -10.09 -10.77 2.17
C ILE A 451 -11.17 -11.54 1.40
N GLY A 452 -11.36 -12.83 1.72
CA GLY A 452 -12.38 -13.67 1.09
C GLY A 452 -13.80 -13.15 1.33
N GLN A 453 -14.13 -12.69 2.53
CA GLN A 453 -15.44 -12.09 2.84
C GLN A 453 -15.73 -10.83 2.02
N ILE A 454 -14.73 -9.96 1.86
CA ILE A 454 -14.87 -8.72 1.09
C ILE A 454 -15.02 -9.03 -0.40
N MET A 455 -14.10 -9.81 -0.95
CA MET A 455 -14.05 -10.06 -2.40
C MET A 455 -15.25 -10.87 -2.89
N THR A 456 -15.76 -11.82 -2.12
CA THR A 456 -16.91 -12.63 -2.54
C THR A 456 -18.24 -11.93 -2.36
N SER A 457 -18.31 -10.88 -1.56
CA SER A 457 -19.57 -10.19 -1.18
C SER A 457 -20.64 -11.14 -0.63
N LYS A 458 -20.25 -12.31 -0.13
CA LYS A 458 -21.18 -13.30 0.47
C LYS A 458 -21.69 -12.89 1.84
N SER A 459 -21.07 -11.88 2.46
CA SER A 459 -21.52 -11.32 3.73
C SER A 459 -21.92 -9.85 3.55
N PRO A 460 -23.12 -9.43 3.98
CA PRO A 460 -23.55 -8.04 3.94
C PRO A 460 -22.93 -7.20 5.06
N ALA A 461 -21.74 -7.56 5.54
CA ALA A 461 -21.06 -6.78 6.55
C ALA A 461 -20.82 -5.35 6.01
N ARG A 462 -21.43 -4.36 6.67
CA ARG A 462 -21.26 -2.95 6.31
C ARG A 462 -19.91 -2.40 6.73
N SER A 463 -19.22 -3.07 7.63
CA SER A 463 -17.92 -2.68 8.13
C SER A 463 -17.01 -3.89 8.37
N CYS A 464 -15.72 -3.67 8.28
CA CYS A 464 -14.69 -4.64 8.60
C CYS A 464 -13.49 -3.96 9.26
N ASP A 465 -12.75 -4.71 10.08
CA ASP A 465 -11.50 -4.22 10.67
C ASP A 465 -10.34 -4.44 9.70
N ASP A 466 -9.41 -3.47 9.59
CA ASP A 466 -8.20 -3.61 8.77
C ASP A 466 -7.12 -4.39 9.54
N MET A 467 -6.34 -5.21 8.85
CA MET A 467 -5.43 -6.18 9.47
C MET A 467 -3.97 -6.04 9.01
N ASP A 468 -3.48 -4.81 8.89
CA ASP A 468 -2.08 -4.57 8.52
C ASP A 468 -1.16 -4.60 9.75
N GLU A 469 -0.63 -5.78 10.09
CA GLU A 469 0.41 -5.94 11.12
C GLU A 469 1.65 -6.61 10.54
N ALA A 470 2.74 -5.85 10.46
CA ALA A 470 4.05 -6.33 9.96
C ALA A 470 4.96 -6.90 11.06
N ALA A 471 4.61 -6.72 12.34
CA ALA A 471 5.39 -7.19 13.48
C ALA A 471 4.47 -7.57 14.64
N LEU A 472 4.88 -8.56 15.43
CA LEU A 472 4.19 -8.87 16.67
C LEU A 472 4.24 -7.71 17.65
N SER A 473 3.11 -7.46 18.30
CA SER A 473 3.05 -6.52 19.42
C SER A 473 3.83 -7.07 20.63
N TYR A 474 4.22 -6.17 21.53
CA TYR A 474 4.85 -6.55 22.78
C TYR A 474 4.01 -7.55 23.59
N ALA A 475 2.67 -7.35 23.62
CA ALA A 475 1.74 -8.23 24.32
C ALA A 475 1.76 -9.66 23.77
N GLU A 476 1.83 -9.78 22.45
CA GLU A 476 1.88 -11.08 21.75
C GLU A 476 3.18 -11.82 22.01
N VAL A 477 4.31 -11.11 21.96
CA VAL A 477 5.63 -11.69 22.29
C VAL A 477 5.66 -12.17 23.75
N LYS A 478 5.15 -11.38 24.68
CA LYS A 478 5.09 -11.77 26.11
C LYS A 478 4.15 -12.95 26.35
N ALA A 479 3.01 -12.99 25.70
CA ALA A 479 2.07 -14.11 25.81
C ALA A 479 2.68 -15.42 25.28
N LEU A 480 3.40 -15.35 24.18
CA LEU A 480 4.15 -16.50 23.63
C LEU A 480 5.27 -16.94 24.58
N ALA A 481 6.08 -15.99 25.07
CA ALA A 481 7.20 -16.27 25.96
C ALA A 481 6.75 -16.89 27.30
N ALA A 482 5.61 -16.45 27.83
CA ALA A 482 5.05 -16.96 29.07
C ALA A 482 4.21 -18.25 28.89
N GLY A 483 3.92 -18.64 27.65
CA GLY A 483 3.06 -19.79 27.35
C GLY A 483 1.62 -19.64 27.85
N ASN A 484 1.18 -18.40 28.19
CA ASN A 484 -0.11 -18.13 28.78
C ASN A 484 -0.91 -17.11 27.94
N PRO A 485 -1.96 -17.55 27.22
CA PRO A 485 -2.77 -16.68 26.39
C PRO A 485 -3.54 -15.59 27.15
N LEU A 486 -3.82 -15.80 28.46
CA LEU A 486 -4.51 -14.81 29.28
C LEU A 486 -3.71 -13.52 29.50
N ILE A 487 -2.39 -13.59 29.37
CA ILE A 487 -1.54 -12.40 29.42
C ILE A 487 -1.85 -11.47 28.24
N LYS A 488 -2.03 -12.03 27.04
CA LYS A 488 -2.44 -11.25 25.87
C LYS A 488 -3.81 -10.62 26.10
N GLU A 489 -4.78 -11.41 26.53
CA GLU A 489 -6.15 -10.94 26.79
C GLU A 489 -6.18 -9.81 27.81
N LYS A 490 -5.48 -9.95 28.93
CA LYS A 490 -5.35 -8.88 29.94
C LYS A 490 -4.75 -7.61 29.34
N MET A 491 -3.68 -7.72 28.56
CA MET A 491 -3.02 -6.56 27.97
C MET A 491 -3.88 -5.90 26.89
N ASP A 492 -4.60 -6.68 26.10
CA ASP A 492 -5.54 -6.17 25.10
C ASP A 492 -6.70 -5.41 25.78
N LEU A 493 -7.20 -5.91 26.93
CA LEU A 493 -8.21 -5.21 27.74
C LEU A 493 -7.66 -3.92 28.36
N ASP A 494 -6.42 -3.90 28.86
CA ASP A 494 -5.77 -2.71 29.38
C ASP A 494 -5.58 -1.64 28.29
N ILE A 495 -5.23 -2.07 27.06
CA ILE A 495 -5.13 -1.18 25.90
C ILE A 495 -6.52 -0.62 25.54
N GLN A 496 -7.55 -1.47 25.49
CA GLN A 496 -8.93 -1.03 25.21
C GLN A 496 -9.43 -0.02 26.26
N LEU A 497 -9.16 -0.27 27.54
CA LEU A 497 -9.52 0.64 28.62
C LEU A 497 -8.84 2.01 28.46
N THR A 498 -7.56 2.00 28.16
CA THR A 498 -6.79 3.23 27.91
C THR A 498 -7.32 3.98 26.69
N ARG A 499 -7.63 3.25 25.62
CA ARG A 499 -8.26 3.80 24.40
C ARG A 499 -9.61 4.46 24.71
N LEU A 500 -10.47 3.77 25.45
CA LEU A 500 -11.79 4.31 25.81
C LEU A 500 -11.67 5.58 26.68
N LYS A 501 -10.72 5.61 27.60
CA LYS A 501 -10.42 6.83 28.39
C LYS A 501 -9.95 7.98 27.50
N THR A 502 -9.09 7.71 26.53
CA THR A 502 -8.60 8.73 25.58
C THR A 502 -9.71 9.22 24.66
N LEU A 503 -10.55 8.29 24.13
CA LEU A 503 -11.71 8.65 23.32
C LEU A 503 -12.71 9.50 24.08
N LYS A 504 -12.97 9.16 25.37
CA LYS A 504 -13.82 9.98 26.22
C LYS A 504 -13.26 11.38 26.39
N ALA A 505 -11.99 11.51 26.72
CA ALA A 505 -11.35 12.82 26.87
C ALA A 505 -11.37 13.65 25.56
N ALA A 506 -11.14 13.00 24.40
CA ALA A 506 -11.24 13.64 23.09
C ALA A 506 -12.67 14.08 22.77
N HIS A 507 -13.66 13.25 23.06
CA HIS A 507 -15.08 13.58 22.90
C HIS A 507 -15.49 14.76 23.79
N ASP A 508 -15.08 14.76 25.07
CA ASP A 508 -15.35 15.84 25.99
C ASP A 508 -14.73 17.17 25.51
N SER A 509 -13.50 17.10 24.95
CA SER A 509 -12.85 18.25 24.31
C SER A 509 -13.61 18.75 23.07
N GLN A 510 -14.07 17.82 22.21
CA GLN A 510 -14.86 18.18 21.02
C GLN A 510 -16.18 18.87 21.39
N ILE A 511 -16.86 18.38 22.44
CA ILE A 511 -18.08 19.02 22.94
C ILE A 511 -17.78 20.45 23.36
N TYR A 512 -16.73 20.65 24.16
CA TYR A 512 -16.31 21.99 24.60
C TYR A 512 -15.99 22.91 23.42
N ASP A 513 -15.26 22.42 22.41
CA ASP A 513 -14.95 23.18 21.19
C ASP A 513 -16.21 23.52 20.39
N LEU A 514 -17.18 22.60 20.29
CA LEU A 514 -18.46 22.85 19.63
C LEU A 514 -19.30 23.85 20.40
N GLU A 515 -19.37 23.74 21.71
CA GLU A 515 -20.07 24.71 22.58
C GLU A 515 -19.47 26.13 22.44
N ASN A 516 -18.14 26.21 22.39
CA ASN A 516 -17.44 27.47 22.16
C ASN A 516 -17.70 28.04 20.74
N LYS A 517 -17.72 27.18 19.72
CA LYS A 517 -18.10 27.62 18.36
C LYS A 517 -19.55 28.11 18.33
N ILE A 518 -20.46 27.44 18.99
CA ILE A 518 -21.88 27.86 19.05
C ILE A 518 -22.02 29.19 19.81
N ALA A 519 -21.33 29.33 20.94
CA ALA A 519 -21.46 30.51 21.80
C ALA A 519 -20.77 31.74 21.23
N VAL A 520 -19.63 31.58 20.56
CA VAL A 520 -18.78 32.69 20.13
C VAL A 520 -18.50 32.65 18.62
N GLY A 521 -18.02 31.54 18.08
CA GLY A 521 -17.52 31.43 16.71
C GLY A 521 -18.62 31.69 15.68
N PHE A 522 -19.69 30.92 15.70
CA PHE A 522 -20.78 31.06 14.74
C PHE A 522 -21.51 32.43 14.80
N PRO A 523 -21.78 33.00 15.97
CA PRO A 523 -22.33 34.36 16.02
C PRO A 523 -21.46 35.41 15.34
N GLN A 524 -20.12 35.33 15.53
CA GLN A 524 -19.18 36.25 14.89
C GLN A 524 -19.16 36.01 13.35
N GLU A 525 -19.15 34.76 12.90
CA GLU A 525 -19.17 34.44 11.49
C GLU A 525 -20.48 34.88 10.82
N ILE A 526 -21.63 34.66 11.48
CA ILE A 526 -22.93 35.12 11.00
C ILE A 526 -22.95 36.65 10.87
N GLN A 527 -22.39 37.38 11.84
CA GLN A 527 -22.32 38.83 11.79
C GLN A 527 -21.46 39.30 10.61
N ARG A 528 -20.27 38.68 10.41
CA ARG A 528 -19.38 38.97 9.30
C ARG A 528 -20.06 38.65 7.94
N CYS A 529 -20.76 37.52 7.82
CA CYS A 529 -21.51 37.21 6.62
C CYS A 529 -22.65 38.20 6.34
N LYS A 530 -23.36 38.67 7.38
CA LYS A 530 -24.38 39.70 7.21
C LYS A 530 -23.79 41.01 6.68
N GLU A 531 -22.66 41.43 7.22
CA GLU A 531 -21.94 42.62 6.75
C GLU A 531 -21.48 42.48 5.31
N LEU A 532 -20.93 41.28 4.97
CA LEU A 532 -20.53 40.97 3.60
C LEU A 532 -21.72 41.02 2.63
N VAL A 533 -22.87 40.45 2.98
CA VAL A 533 -24.09 40.50 2.16
C VAL A 533 -24.54 41.95 1.94
N VAL A 534 -24.51 42.80 2.97
CA VAL A 534 -24.86 44.21 2.85
C VAL A 534 -23.92 44.91 1.87
N ASN A 535 -22.60 44.71 2.03
CA ASN A 535 -21.58 45.30 1.18
C ASN A 535 -21.73 44.85 -0.28
N LEU A 536 -21.83 43.53 -0.53
CA LEU A 536 -22.00 42.99 -1.88
C LEU A 536 -23.30 43.43 -2.53
N THR A 537 -24.37 43.65 -1.73
CA THR A 537 -25.65 44.18 -2.26
C THR A 537 -25.46 45.62 -2.70
N ALA A 538 -24.74 46.45 -1.93
CA ALA A 538 -24.40 47.79 -2.30
C ALA A 538 -23.50 47.87 -3.54
N ASP A 539 -22.51 46.98 -3.61
CA ASP A 539 -21.61 46.87 -4.76
C ASP A 539 -22.38 46.46 -6.03
N ALA A 540 -23.28 45.49 -5.92
CA ALA A 540 -24.14 45.07 -7.04
C ALA A 540 -25.03 46.21 -7.55
N ALA A 541 -25.62 47.01 -6.65
CA ALA A 541 -26.41 48.20 -6.99
C ALA A 541 -25.52 49.26 -7.69
N THR A 542 -24.29 49.46 -7.19
CA THR A 542 -23.33 50.38 -7.79
C THR A 542 -22.93 49.91 -9.22
N VAL A 543 -22.64 48.63 -9.40
CA VAL A 543 -22.32 48.05 -10.72
C VAL A 543 -23.50 48.23 -11.67
N GLN A 544 -24.73 47.98 -11.20
CA GLN A 544 -25.93 48.15 -12.01
C GLN A 544 -26.15 49.60 -12.43
N ALA A 545 -25.94 50.53 -11.54
CA ALA A 545 -26.10 51.96 -11.82
C ALA A 545 -25.04 52.51 -12.81
N HIS A 546 -23.83 51.93 -12.84
CA HIS A 546 -22.74 52.36 -13.69
C HIS A 546 -22.54 51.43 -14.92
N THR A 547 -23.44 50.50 -15.18
CA THR A 547 -23.42 49.68 -16.36
C THR A 547 -24.24 50.36 -17.46
N HIS A 548 -23.55 50.80 -18.50
CA HIS A 548 -24.18 51.39 -19.69
C HIS A 548 -24.38 50.30 -20.75
N LYS A 549 -25.54 50.34 -21.45
CA LYS A 549 -25.88 49.40 -22.51
C LYS A 549 -25.98 50.12 -23.85
N ASP A 550 -25.62 49.44 -24.91
CA ASP A 550 -25.80 49.90 -26.27
C ASP A 550 -27.28 49.76 -26.73
N ALA A 551 -27.55 50.17 -27.98
CA ALA A 551 -28.88 50.08 -28.55
C ALA A 551 -29.41 48.63 -28.72
N GLU A 552 -28.53 47.64 -28.64
CA GLU A 552 -28.83 46.21 -28.73
C GLU A 552 -28.94 45.55 -27.34
N GLY A 553 -28.80 46.33 -26.24
CA GLY A 553 -28.89 45.84 -24.85
C GLY A 553 -27.63 45.20 -24.32
N LYS A 554 -26.49 45.27 -25.00
CA LYS A 554 -25.19 44.70 -24.60
C LYS A 554 -24.40 45.71 -23.76
N ASP A 555 -23.70 45.24 -22.72
CA ASP A 555 -22.88 46.07 -21.85
C ASP A 555 -21.74 46.78 -22.64
N ILE A 556 -21.69 48.10 -22.54
CA ILE A 556 -20.59 48.91 -23.05
C ILE A 556 -19.43 48.83 -22.06
N PHE A 557 -18.27 48.37 -22.52
CA PHE A 557 -17.08 48.30 -21.69
C PHE A 557 -16.50 49.70 -21.46
N SER A 558 -16.31 50.07 -20.20
CA SER A 558 -15.62 51.30 -19.80
C SER A 558 -14.86 51.04 -18.48
N MET A 559 -13.56 51.25 -18.49
CA MET A 559 -12.69 51.10 -17.31
C MET A 559 -11.77 52.30 -17.21
N GLN A 560 -11.75 52.90 -16.04
CA GLN A 560 -10.81 54.00 -15.73
C GLN A 560 -9.61 53.43 -14.99
N LEU A 561 -8.40 53.65 -15.53
CA LEU A 561 -7.16 53.32 -14.87
C LEU A 561 -6.34 54.60 -14.74
N MET A 562 -6.02 54.96 -13.50
CA MET A 562 -5.46 56.26 -13.14
C MET A 562 -6.31 57.39 -13.71
N GLU A 563 -5.75 58.25 -14.55
CA GLU A 563 -6.46 59.41 -15.16
C GLU A 563 -7.08 59.08 -16.54
N LYS A 564 -6.89 57.83 -17.08
CA LYS A 564 -7.29 57.47 -18.44
C LYS A 564 -8.43 56.49 -18.47
N THR A 565 -9.43 56.78 -19.29
CA THR A 565 -10.57 55.88 -19.53
C THR A 565 -10.34 55.06 -20.80
N TYR A 566 -10.55 53.72 -20.66
CA TYR A 566 -10.46 52.73 -21.75
C TYR A 566 -11.84 52.20 -22.09
N THR A 567 -12.16 52.20 -23.39
CA THR A 567 -13.42 51.69 -23.93
C THR A 567 -13.29 50.31 -24.59
N GLU A 568 -12.09 49.77 -24.66
CA GLU A 568 -11.80 48.45 -25.22
C GLU A 568 -11.04 47.59 -24.18
N LYS A 569 -11.38 46.30 -24.14
CA LYS A 569 -10.86 45.37 -23.13
C LYS A 569 -9.36 45.11 -23.27
N GLU A 570 -8.85 44.96 -24.50
CA GLU A 570 -7.44 44.61 -24.72
C GLU A 570 -6.48 45.72 -24.32
N PRO A 571 -6.71 47.00 -24.74
CA PRO A 571 -5.89 48.12 -24.27
C PRO A 571 -5.98 48.34 -22.75
N ALA A 572 -7.16 48.14 -22.15
CA ALA A 572 -7.34 48.23 -20.71
C ALA A 572 -6.54 47.16 -19.97
N GLY A 573 -6.57 45.91 -20.44
CA GLY A 573 -5.81 44.81 -19.88
C GLY A 573 -4.28 45.05 -19.94
N LYS A 574 -3.77 45.52 -21.07
CA LYS A 574 -2.33 45.89 -21.19
C LYS A 574 -1.94 47.00 -20.20
N ALA A 575 -2.77 48.04 -20.08
CA ALA A 575 -2.55 49.11 -19.13
C ALA A 575 -2.60 48.63 -17.66
N LEU A 576 -3.55 47.74 -17.34
CA LEU A 576 -3.68 47.15 -16.01
C LEU A 576 -2.41 46.34 -15.63
N LEU A 577 -1.91 45.50 -16.55
CA LEU A 577 -0.65 44.77 -16.35
C LEU A 577 0.53 45.70 -16.13
N GLY A 578 0.60 46.83 -16.83
CA GLY A 578 1.64 47.85 -16.63
C GLY A 578 1.61 48.51 -15.25
N LEU A 579 0.41 48.57 -14.62
CA LEU A 579 0.26 49.17 -13.29
C LEU A 579 0.55 48.21 -12.13
N LEU A 580 0.68 46.91 -12.38
CA LEU A 580 0.99 45.93 -11.34
C LEU A 580 2.33 46.23 -10.63
N GLY A 581 3.30 46.81 -11.36
CA GLY A 581 4.57 47.21 -10.77
C GLY A 581 4.52 48.34 -9.75
N VAL A 582 3.41 49.08 -9.66
CA VAL A 582 3.24 50.20 -8.71
C VAL A 582 3.05 49.68 -7.27
N ALA A 583 2.60 48.45 -7.09
CA ALA A 583 2.35 47.86 -5.77
C ALA A 583 3.54 47.11 -5.16
N LEU A 584 4.70 47.11 -5.82
CA LEU A 584 5.89 46.34 -5.42
C LEU A 584 6.47 46.72 -4.07
N ASP A 585 6.27 47.97 -3.65
CA ASP A 585 6.92 48.53 -2.44
C ASP A 585 5.93 48.87 -1.30
N THR A 586 4.66 48.46 -1.38
CA THR A 586 3.66 48.81 -0.37
C THR A 586 2.96 47.55 0.18
N GLU A 587 2.92 47.46 1.53
CA GLU A 587 2.13 46.42 2.23
C GLU A 587 0.60 46.66 2.16
N LYS A 588 0.16 47.82 1.68
CA LYS A 588 -1.26 48.20 1.63
C LYS A 588 -1.77 48.19 0.18
N PRO A 589 -3.03 47.78 -0.07
CA PRO A 589 -3.63 47.87 -1.38
C PRO A 589 -3.57 49.28 -1.95
N VAL A 590 -3.11 49.42 -3.19
CA VAL A 590 -2.99 50.72 -3.89
C VAL A 590 -4.15 50.87 -4.85
N PRO A 591 -4.95 51.98 -4.74
CA PRO A 591 -6.01 52.23 -5.71
C PRO A 591 -5.41 52.58 -7.07
N ILE A 592 -5.87 51.90 -8.13
CA ILE A 592 -5.35 52.09 -9.50
C ILE A 592 -6.40 52.56 -10.49
N GLY A 593 -7.67 52.58 -10.11
CA GLY A 593 -8.74 52.99 -11.03
C GLY A 593 -10.13 52.68 -10.55
N ASN A 594 -11.07 52.66 -11.50
CA ASN A 594 -12.47 52.36 -11.27
C ASN A 594 -13.03 51.53 -12.40
N TYR A 595 -13.85 50.54 -12.07
CA TYR A 595 -14.58 49.72 -13.05
C TYR A 595 -16.04 49.55 -12.61
N LYS A 596 -16.98 50.01 -13.42
CA LYS A 596 -18.44 49.98 -13.14
C LYS A 596 -18.78 50.60 -11.77
N GLY A 597 -18.12 51.67 -11.40
CA GLY A 597 -18.36 52.37 -10.13
C GLY A 597 -17.62 51.81 -8.93
N LEU A 598 -16.96 50.63 -9.06
CA LEU A 598 -16.16 50.03 -8.01
C LEU A 598 -14.67 50.43 -8.14
N ALA A 599 -14.02 50.69 -7.00
CA ALA A 599 -12.61 51.04 -6.97
C ALA A 599 -11.71 49.84 -7.20
N LEU A 600 -10.86 49.91 -8.22
CA LEU A 600 -9.84 48.91 -8.51
C LEU A 600 -8.60 49.12 -7.63
N GLN A 601 -8.19 48.10 -6.92
CA GLN A 601 -7.00 48.12 -6.07
C GLN A 601 -6.05 46.97 -6.42
N VAL A 602 -4.75 47.21 -6.36
CA VAL A 602 -3.70 46.21 -6.51
C VAL A 602 -3.08 45.95 -5.15
N SER A 603 -2.94 44.69 -4.80
CA SER A 603 -2.18 44.26 -3.62
C SER A 603 -1.14 43.19 -4.02
N HIS A 604 0.01 43.26 -3.35
CA HIS A 604 1.08 42.28 -3.49
C HIS A 604 0.96 41.24 -2.38
N ALA A 605 0.92 39.97 -2.72
CA ALA A 605 0.95 38.92 -1.71
C ALA A 605 2.34 38.77 -1.12
N VAL A 606 2.45 38.73 0.20
CA VAL A 606 3.71 38.66 0.96
C VAL A 606 4.54 37.39 0.66
N PHE A 607 3.91 36.35 0.08
CA PHE A 607 4.56 35.10 -0.33
C PHE A 607 4.36 34.87 -1.84
N GLY A 608 5.41 35.15 -2.62
CA GLY A 608 5.46 34.98 -4.06
C GLY A 608 5.20 36.27 -4.84
N ASN A 609 5.76 36.39 -6.06
CA ASN A 609 5.51 37.52 -6.96
C ASN A 609 4.08 37.46 -7.56
N VAL A 610 3.07 37.32 -6.71
CA VAL A 610 1.68 37.24 -7.13
C VAL A 610 0.99 38.57 -6.83
N PHE A 611 0.50 39.20 -7.87
CA PHE A 611 -0.32 40.38 -7.77
C PHE A 611 -1.79 40.00 -7.83
N SER A 612 -2.60 40.49 -6.93
CA SER A 612 -4.05 40.38 -6.99
C SER A 612 -4.68 41.73 -7.25
N VAL A 613 -5.58 41.76 -8.24
CA VAL A 613 -6.44 42.92 -8.48
C VAL A 613 -7.79 42.65 -7.84
N LYS A 614 -8.22 43.55 -6.94
CA LYS A 614 -9.53 43.45 -6.28
C LYS A 614 -10.40 44.62 -6.71
N LEU A 615 -11.66 44.32 -6.91
CA LEU A 615 -12.74 45.28 -7.03
C LEU A 615 -13.30 45.61 -5.65
#